data_541c5de9821338bae706ad394c97661e
#
_entry.id   541c5de9821338bae706ad394c97661e
#
_cell.length_a   1.000
_cell.length_b   1.000
_cell.length_c   1.000
_cell.angle_alpha   90.00
_cell.angle_beta   90.00
_cell.angle_gamma   90.00
#
_symmetry.space_group_name_H-M   'P 1'
#
loop_
_entity.id
_entity.type
_entity.pdbx_description
1 polymer ?
#
loop_
_entity_poly.entity_id
_entity_poly.type
_entity_poly.pdbx_seq_one_letter_code
_entity_poly.pdbx_strand_id
1 'polypeptide(L)'
;MTDEETKVYALNLFDIADREEYLAYSRRSAREVARHGGRVLALGRFQESAAGDITPRQVLILVEWESRAAFESYRQDPALADLHPHRERGTSAYVWHLFDRLDDLRPLLKS
;
A
#
# COMPACT_ATOMS: atom_id res chain seq x y z
N MET A 1 20.78 0.96 16.25
CA MET A 1 19.47 0.81 15.59
C MET A 1 19.65 0.15 14.24
N THR A 2 18.77 -0.74 13.91
CA THR A 2 18.83 -1.48 12.65
C THR A 2 17.80 -0.94 11.67
N ASP A 3 18.06 -1.16 10.39
CA ASP A 3 17.13 -0.73 9.34
C ASP A 3 15.79 -1.42 9.44
N GLU A 4 15.75 -2.62 10.06
CA GLU A 4 14.49 -3.35 10.20
C GLU A 4 13.48 -2.61 11.04
N GLU A 5 13.94 -1.67 11.90
CA GLU A 5 13.04 -0.92 12.75
C GLU A 5 12.52 0.34 12.07
N THR A 6 13.04 0.66 10.91
CA THR A 6 12.57 1.83 10.18
C THR A 6 11.21 1.53 9.58
N LYS A 7 10.22 2.34 9.92
CA LYS A 7 8.89 2.19 9.34
C LYS A 7 8.90 2.60 7.88
N VAL A 8 8.05 1.95 7.10
CA VAL A 8 7.88 2.30 5.69
C VAL A 8 6.41 2.57 5.40
N TYR A 9 6.18 3.46 4.46
CA TYR A 9 4.84 3.72 3.95
C TYR A 9 4.69 3.03 2.60
N ALA A 10 3.59 2.32 2.42
CA ALA A 10 3.23 1.74 1.15
C ALA A 10 2.09 2.55 0.56
N LEU A 11 2.36 3.22 -0.55
CA LEU A 11 1.37 4.00 -1.26
C LEU A 11 0.74 3.11 -2.32
N ASN A 12 -0.56 2.92 -2.22
CA ASN A 12 -1.33 2.13 -3.17
C ASN A 12 -2.26 3.06 -3.94
N LEU A 13 -2.11 3.08 -5.26
CA LEU A 13 -3.01 3.81 -6.16
C LEU A 13 -3.50 2.85 -7.21
N PHE A 14 -4.80 2.83 -7.46
CA PHE A 14 -5.33 1.90 -8.45
C PHE A 14 -6.76 2.27 -8.83
N ASP A 15 -7.25 1.62 -9.90
CA ASP A 15 -8.64 1.68 -10.30
C ASP A 15 -9.30 0.36 -9.97
N ILE A 16 -10.58 0.39 -9.63
CA ILE A 16 -11.38 -0.83 -9.43
C ILE A 16 -11.73 -1.37 -10.81
N ALA A 17 -11.24 -2.57 -11.14
CA ALA A 17 -11.50 -3.20 -12.42
C ALA A 17 -12.63 -4.22 -12.31
N ASP A 18 -12.68 -4.96 -11.20
CA ASP A 18 -13.72 -5.96 -10.95
C ASP A 18 -14.11 -5.86 -9.49
N ARG A 19 -15.32 -5.37 -9.26
CA ARG A 19 -15.78 -5.10 -7.91
C ARG A 19 -15.85 -6.36 -7.04
N GLU A 20 -16.33 -7.45 -7.60
CA GLU A 20 -16.47 -8.69 -6.84
C GLU A 20 -15.11 -9.24 -6.42
N GLU A 21 -14.14 -9.22 -7.33
CA GLU A 21 -12.81 -9.68 -7.03
C GLU A 21 -12.18 -8.80 -5.96
N TYR A 22 -12.35 -7.48 -6.09
CA TYR A 22 -11.75 -6.59 -5.09
C TYR A 22 -12.40 -6.76 -3.73
N LEU A 23 -13.72 -7.00 -3.68
CA LEU A 23 -14.39 -7.25 -2.41
C LEU A 23 -13.85 -8.52 -1.75
N ALA A 24 -13.59 -9.57 -2.54
CA ALA A 24 -13.02 -10.80 -1.99
C ALA A 24 -11.67 -10.53 -1.37
N TYR A 25 -10.86 -9.67 -2.01
CA TYR A 25 -9.57 -9.27 -1.45
C TYR A 25 -9.75 -8.46 -0.18
N SER A 26 -10.60 -7.43 -0.22
CA SER A 26 -10.69 -6.47 0.88
C SER A 26 -11.27 -7.08 2.14
N ARG A 27 -12.11 -8.12 2.01
CA ARG A 27 -12.69 -8.78 3.18
C ARG A 27 -11.64 -9.43 4.07
N ARG A 28 -10.50 -9.83 3.50
CA ARG A 28 -9.44 -10.47 4.26
C ARG A 28 -8.23 -9.57 4.47
N SER A 29 -7.98 -8.66 3.53
CA SER A 29 -6.69 -7.96 3.49
C SER A 29 -6.44 -7.13 4.73
N ALA A 30 -7.45 -6.44 5.25
CA ALA A 30 -7.24 -5.58 6.41
C ALA A 30 -6.71 -6.36 7.61
N ARG A 31 -7.29 -7.54 7.86
CA ARG A 31 -6.85 -8.38 8.97
C ARG A 31 -5.46 -8.95 8.71
N GLU A 32 -5.20 -9.38 7.49
CA GLU A 32 -3.90 -9.97 7.17
C GLU A 32 -2.80 -8.92 7.18
N VAL A 33 -3.09 -7.71 6.71
CA VAL A 33 -2.15 -6.59 6.80
C VAL A 33 -1.81 -6.33 8.27
N ALA A 34 -2.82 -6.30 9.15
CA ALA A 34 -2.58 -6.05 10.57
C ALA A 34 -1.73 -7.16 11.19
N ARG A 35 -1.97 -8.41 10.81
CA ARG A 35 -1.21 -9.55 11.35
C ARG A 35 0.26 -9.48 10.96
N HIS A 36 0.57 -8.83 9.84
CA HIS A 36 1.95 -8.73 9.35
C HIS A 36 2.62 -7.42 9.73
N GLY A 37 2.00 -6.62 10.60
CA GLY A 37 2.64 -5.41 11.07
C GLY A 37 2.31 -4.17 10.26
N GLY A 38 1.21 -4.20 9.50
CA GLY A 38 0.77 -3.05 8.74
C GLY A 38 -0.39 -2.34 9.41
N ARG A 39 -0.55 -1.06 9.10
CA ARG A 39 -1.65 -0.26 9.64
C ARG A 39 -2.11 0.72 8.57
N VAL A 40 -3.38 0.66 8.21
CA VAL A 40 -3.93 1.60 7.24
C VAL A 40 -4.01 2.99 7.86
N LEU A 41 -3.35 3.95 7.25
CA LEU A 41 -3.34 5.33 7.72
C LEU A 41 -4.38 6.18 7.02
N ALA A 42 -4.67 5.92 5.75
CA ALA A 42 -5.58 6.76 5.00
C ALA A 42 -6.20 5.98 3.85
N LEU A 43 -7.44 6.31 3.57
CA LEU A 43 -8.18 5.82 2.41
C LEU A 43 -8.71 7.03 1.68
N GLY A 44 -8.66 7.02 0.35
CA GLY A 44 -9.14 8.16 -0.39
C GLY A 44 -9.69 7.79 -1.76
N ARG A 45 -10.52 8.67 -2.26
CA ARG A 45 -11.05 8.61 -3.61
C ARG A 45 -10.57 9.84 -4.37
N PHE A 46 -10.10 9.64 -5.59
CA PHE A 46 -9.62 10.76 -6.38
C PHE A 46 -10.70 11.84 -6.50
N GLN A 47 -10.29 13.08 -6.30
CA GLN A 47 -11.19 14.21 -6.42
C GLN A 47 -10.83 15.06 -7.63
N GLU A 48 -9.59 15.56 -7.66
CA GLU A 48 -9.13 16.37 -8.79
C GLU A 48 -7.62 16.48 -8.76
N SER A 49 -7.05 16.80 -9.90
CA SER A 49 -5.62 17.08 -9.98
C SER A 49 -5.43 18.58 -9.84
N ALA A 50 -4.86 18.98 -8.71
CA ALA A 50 -4.60 20.41 -8.49
C ALA A 50 -3.42 20.89 -9.31
N ALA A 51 -2.48 20.00 -9.60
CA ALA A 51 -1.29 20.29 -10.39
C ALA A 51 -0.63 18.99 -10.83
N GLY A 52 0.17 19.06 -11.88
CA GLY A 52 0.89 17.88 -12.34
C GLY A 52 0.14 17.13 -13.41
N ASP A 53 0.83 16.17 -14.04
CA ASP A 53 0.29 15.47 -15.19
C ASP A 53 0.31 13.96 -15.05
N ILE A 54 0.43 13.45 -13.83
CA ILE A 54 0.34 12.00 -13.57
C ILE A 54 -1.11 11.58 -13.76
N THR A 55 -1.31 10.53 -14.56
CA THR A 55 -2.66 9.99 -14.76
C THR A 55 -3.26 9.57 -13.41
N PRO A 56 -4.41 10.11 -13.04
CA PRO A 56 -4.99 9.79 -11.73
C PRO A 56 -5.51 8.37 -11.68
N ARG A 57 -5.58 7.83 -10.47
CA ARG A 57 -6.25 6.57 -10.17
C ARG A 57 -7.41 6.88 -9.24
N GLN A 58 -8.37 5.98 -9.25
CA GLN A 58 -9.61 6.15 -8.49
C GLN A 58 -9.38 6.08 -6.99
N VAL A 59 -8.51 5.17 -6.53
CA VAL A 59 -8.40 4.82 -5.12
C VAL A 59 -7.00 5.07 -4.60
N LEU A 60 -6.92 5.62 -3.38
CA LEU A 60 -5.69 5.77 -2.61
C LEU A 60 -5.81 4.94 -1.34
N ILE A 61 -4.81 4.11 -1.06
CA ILE A 61 -4.67 3.47 0.25
C ILE A 61 -3.23 3.67 0.71
N LEU A 62 -3.06 4.27 1.89
CA LEU A 62 -1.73 4.46 2.48
C LEU A 62 -1.62 3.57 3.70
N VAL A 63 -0.62 2.67 3.68
CA VAL A 63 -0.40 1.72 4.77
C VAL A 63 0.99 1.97 5.36
N GLU A 64 1.05 2.02 6.69
CA GLU A 64 2.34 2.07 7.39
C GLU A 64 2.70 0.65 7.83
N TRP A 65 3.90 0.22 7.49
CA TRP A 65 4.43 -1.08 7.91
C TRP A 65 5.53 -0.86 8.95
N GLU A 66 5.64 -1.77 9.91
CA GLU A 66 6.64 -1.64 10.95
C GLU A 66 8.06 -1.64 10.39
N SER A 67 8.26 -2.32 9.24
CA SER A 67 9.55 -2.40 8.59
C SER A 67 9.35 -2.89 7.17
N ARG A 68 10.41 -2.80 6.35
CA ARG A 68 10.41 -3.40 5.04
C ARG A 68 10.20 -4.91 5.12
N ALA A 69 10.81 -5.55 6.13
CA ALA A 69 10.65 -6.98 6.30
C ALA A 69 9.21 -7.38 6.60
N ALA A 70 8.49 -6.55 7.38
CA ALA A 70 7.08 -6.81 7.65
C ALA A 70 6.27 -6.75 6.36
N PHE A 71 6.52 -5.77 5.53
CA PHE A 71 5.85 -5.65 4.23
C PHE A 71 6.11 -6.89 3.36
N GLU A 72 7.37 -7.32 3.28
CA GLU A 72 7.70 -8.48 2.47
C GLU A 72 7.08 -9.76 3.04
N SER A 73 6.98 -9.87 4.36
CA SER A 73 6.34 -11.04 4.95
C SER A 73 4.88 -11.14 4.53
N TYR A 74 4.19 -10.02 4.38
CA TYR A 74 2.82 -10.01 3.89
C TYR A 74 2.77 -10.45 2.42
N ARG A 75 3.66 -9.88 1.60
CA ARG A 75 3.66 -10.20 0.18
C ARG A 75 3.99 -11.65 -0.12
N GLN A 76 4.85 -12.24 0.70
CA GLN A 76 5.45 -13.55 0.39
C GLN A 76 4.88 -14.69 1.24
N ASP A 77 3.92 -14.41 2.11
CA ASP A 77 3.34 -15.44 2.97
C ASP A 77 2.61 -16.47 2.11
N PRO A 78 3.06 -17.75 2.11
CA PRO A 78 2.39 -18.77 1.32
C PRO A 78 0.92 -18.96 1.68
N ALA A 79 0.54 -18.65 2.93
CA ALA A 79 -0.86 -18.77 3.35
C ALA A 79 -1.75 -17.74 2.67
N LEU A 80 -1.17 -16.71 2.05
CA LEU A 80 -1.92 -15.67 1.37
C LEU A 80 -1.84 -15.80 -0.16
N ALA A 81 -1.32 -16.91 -0.66
CA ALA A 81 -1.14 -17.09 -2.10
C ALA A 81 -2.47 -17.03 -2.85
N ASP A 82 -3.57 -17.36 -2.19
CA ASP A 82 -4.90 -17.30 -2.81
C ASP A 82 -5.51 -15.91 -2.72
N LEU A 83 -4.96 -15.03 -1.87
CA LEU A 83 -5.52 -13.70 -1.65
C LEU A 83 -5.05 -12.70 -2.70
N HIS A 84 -3.75 -12.69 -3.00
CA HIS A 84 -3.19 -11.69 -3.90
C HIS A 84 -3.80 -11.71 -5.31
N PRO A 85 -4.15 -12.87 -5.90
CA PRO A 85 -4.80 -12.86 -7.20
C PRO A 85 -6.13 -12.10 -7.21
N HIS A 86 -6.87 -12.08 -6.11
CA HIS A 86 -8.10 -11.29 -6.04
C HIS A 86 -7.80 -9.80 -6.16
N ARG A 87 -6.71 -9.33 -5.53
CA ARG A 87 -6.31 -7.94 -5.68
C ARG A 87 -5.94 -7.66 -7.15
N GLU A 88 -5.16 -8.55 -7.75
CA GLU A 88 -4.69 -8.35 -9.12
C GLU A 88 -5.82 -8.33 -10.12
N ARG A 89 -6.80 -9.22 -9.96
CA ARG A 89 -7.94 -9.27 -10.86
C ARG A 89 -8.94 -8.16 -10.58
N GLY A 90 -8.96 -7.67 -9.35
CA GLY A 90 -9.91 -6.65 -8.93
C GLY A 90 -9.48 -5.23 -9.22
N THR A 91 -8.24 -5.02 -9.64
CA THR A 91 -7.69 -3.68 -9.84
C THR A 91 -7.04 -3.55 -11.20
N SER A 92 -6.89 -2.30 -11.65
CA SER A 92 -6.10 -1.99 -12.84
C SER A 92 -5.25 -0.75 -12.55
N ALA A 93 -4.21 -0.54 -13.36
CA ALA A 93 -3.31 0.60 -13.23
C ALA A 93 -2.75 0.71 -11.81
N TYR A 94 -2.41 -0.43 -11.22
CA TYR A 94 -1.98 -0.49 -9.82
C TYR A 94 -0.57 0.05 -9.65
N VAL A 95 -0.42 0.98 -8.72
CA VAL A 95 0.88 1.52 -8.31
C VAL A 95 1.07 1.15 -6.85
N TRP A 96 2.22 0.58 -6.52
CA TRP A 96 2.52 0.17 -5.16
C TRP A 96 3.95 0.60 -4.87
N HIS A 97 4.09 1.78 -4.27
CA HIS A 97 5.40 2.37 -4.00
C HIS A 97 5.70 2.39 -2.51
N LEU A 98 6.94 2.11 -2.17
CA LEU A 98 7.38 2.17 -0.78
C LEU A 98 8.20 3.42 -0.54
N PHE A 99 7.95 4.04 0.61
CA PHE A 99 8.67 5.24 1.05
C PHE A 99 9.14 5.01 2.48
N ASP A 100 10.34 5.47 2.78
CA ASP A 100 10.79 5.47 4.18
C ASP A 100 10.01 6.52 4.95
N ARG A 101 9.60 6.18 6.18
CA ARG A 101 9.00 7.18 7.04
C ARG A 101 10.06 8.16 7.51
N LEU A 102 9.77 9.45 7.41
CA LEU A 102 10.65 10.51 7.88
C LEU A 102 9.92 11.36 8.92
N ASP A 103 10.65 11.86 9.90
CA ASP A 103 10.06 12.81 10.85
C ASP A 103 9.98 14.20 10.24
N ASP A 104 10.93 14.52 9.34
CA ASP A 104 10.92 15.77 8.59
C ASP A 104 11.75 15.57 7.33
N LEU A 105 11.88 16.60 6.52
CA LEU A 105 12.52 16.47 5.21
C LEU A 105 14.01 16.78 5.23
N ARG A 106 14.60 17.03 6.39
CA ARG A 106 16.03 17.38 6.46
C ARG A 106 16.93 16.33 5.80
N PRO A 107 16.67 15.02 5.94
CA PRO A 107 17.54 14.05 5.26
C PRO A 107 17.59 14.22 3.74
N LEU A 108 16.57 14.78 3.14
CA LEU A 108 16.51 15.00 1.69
C LEU A 108 17.12 16.33 1.28
N LEU A 109 17.30 17.23 2.23
CA LEU A 109 17.74 18.59 1.95
C LEU A 109 19.21 18.83 2.29
N LYS A 110 19.87 17.87 2.92
CA LYS A 110 21.27 17.97 3.22
C LYS A 110 22.09 17.73 1.97
N SER A 111 23.13 18.53 1.80
CA SER A 111 24.03 18.35 0.69
C SER A 111 25.20 17.45 1.07
#